data_06117443940330de14aa717dee649735
#
_entry.id   06117443940330de14aa717dee649735
#
_cell.length_a   1.000
_cell.length_b   1.000
_cell.length_c   1.000
_cell.angle_alpha   90.00
_cell.angle_beta   90.00
_cell.angle_gamma   90.00
#
_symmetry.space_group_name_H-M   'P 1'
#
loop_
_entity.id
_entity.type
_entity.pdbx_description
1 polymer ?
#
loop_
_entity_poly.entity_id
_entity_poly.type
_entity_poly.pdbx_seq_one_letter_code
_entity_poly.pdbx_strand_id
1 'polypeptide(L)'
;MTVECLKNALALIENYFGRPLSTDERTARSQIYAAALKDIPDDVAAAALTKALTVCRYQNQLLVDWCAEIRKLQSTGQPTANDLWTQAIVAARKIERNQYYATHGGLVTATGKLTAEDFRAENRSIFGALPAAVREWAGSPAGLVDALDRSNADLLQYVKPGFVKAVDAAKDADRMPPALPGGAAAQIGG
;
A
#
# COMPACT_ATOMS: atom_id res chain seq x y z
N MET A 1 10.51 13.31 -7.96
CA MET A 1 11.43 14.40 -7.45
C MET A 1 12.06 15.12 -8.62
N THR A 2 12.08 16.46 -8.59
CA THR A 2 12.71 17.29 -9.64
C THR A 2 14.24 17.32 -9.52
N VAL A 3 14.91 17.68 -10.61
CA VAL A 3 16.39 17.81 -10.65
C VAL A 3 16.87 18.87 -9.67
N GLU A 4 16.11 19.96 -9.51
CA GLU A 4 16.46 21.04 -8.59
C GLU A 4 16.34 20.59 -7.13
N CYS A 5 15.28 19.87 -6.77
CA CYS A 5 15.13 19.29 -5.44
C CYS A 5 16.27 18.32 -5.12
N LEU A 6 16.70 17.51 -6.09
CA LEU A 6 17.83 16.58 -5.93
C LEU A 6 19.16 17.32 -5.69
N LYS A 7 19.43 18.40 -6.42
CA LYS A 7 20.64 19.22 -6.20
C LYS A 7 20.67 19.80 -4.78
N ASN A 8 19.54 20.35 -4.33
CA ASN A 8 19.42 20.90 -2.99
C ASN A 8 19.59 19.82 -1.92
N ALA A 9 19.03 18.62 -2.15
CA ALA A 9 19.19 17.48 -1.27
C ALA A 9 20.66 17.04 -1.16
N LEU A 10 21.38 16.94 -2.28
CA LEU A 10 22.81 16.58 -2.26
C LEU A 10 23.67 17.61 -1.52
N ALA A 11 23.40 18.90 -1.71
CA ALA A 11 24.08 19.96 -0.98
C ALA A 11 23.82 19.87 0.53
N LEU A 12 22.58 19.58 0.94
CA LEU A 12 22.22 19.37 2.34
C LEU A 12 22.94 18.16 2.94
N ILE A 13 23.03 17.05 2.19
CA ILE A 13 23.72 15.82 2.61
C ILE A 13 25.22 16.10 2.82
N GLU A 14 25.87 16.80 1.89
CA GLU A 14 27.28 17.15 2.00
C GLU A 14 27.54 18.01 3.23
N ASN A 15 26.70 19.02 3.47
CA ASN A 15 26.79 19.89 4.64
C ASN A 15 26.59 19.11 5.95
N TYR A 16 25.62 18.22 5.99
CA TYR A 16 25.30 17.44 7.18
C TYR A 16 26.45 16.51 7.60
N PHE A 17 27.03 15.80 6.65
CA PHE A 17 28.14 14.88 6.93
C PHE A 17 29.52 15.53 6.92
N GLY A 18 29.61 16.83 6.59
CA GLY A 18 30.88 17.57 6.54
C GLY A 18 31.88 17.01 5.53
N ARG A 19 31.42 16.24 4.56
CA ARG A 19 32.25 15.61 3.52
C ARG A 19 31.75 16.01 2.12
N PRO A 20 32.49 16.87 1.40
CA PRO A 20 32.16 17.19 0.03
C PRO A 20 32.37 15.93 -0.86
N LEU A 21 31.45 15.71 -1.78
CA LEU A 21 31.56 14.65 -2.78
C LEU A 21 32.46 15.10 -3.93
N SER A 22 33.29 14.19 -4.45
CA SER A 22 33.96 14.42 -5.73
C SER A 22 32.92 14.55 -6.86
N THR A 23 33.33 15.10 -8.00
CA THR A 23 32.45 15.25 -9.17
C THR A 23 31.86 13.91 -9.61
N ASP A 24 32.66 12.86 -9.62
CA ASP A 24 32.26 11.52 -10.03
C ASP A 24 31.29 10.89 -9.03
N GLU A 25 31.60 11.00 -7.73
CA GLU A 25 30.69 10.54 -6.65
C GLU A 25 29.35 11.27 -6.69
N ARG A 26 29.37 12.58 -6.91
CA ARG A 26 28.14 13.40 -7.02
C ARG A 26 27.31 12.99 -8.23
N THR A 27 27.94 12.74 -9.37
CA THR A 27 27.27 12.28 -10.59
C THR A 27 26.64 10.91 -10.39
N ALA A 28 27.40 9.94 -9.86
CA ALA A 28 26.90 8.60 -9.60
C ALA A 28 25.72 8.61 -8.60
N ARG A 29 25.84 9.34 -7.50
CA ARG A 29 24.76 9.48 -6.51
C ARG A 29 23.54 10.18 -7.07
N SER A 30 23.72 11.23 -7.89
CA SER A 30 22.61 11.89 -8.57
C SER A 30 21.80 10.93 -9.42
N GLN A 31 22.46 10.08 -10.18
CA GLN A 31 21.81 9.08 -11.04
C GLN A 31 21.02 8.04 -10.20
N ILE A 32 21.65 7.50 -9.15
CA ILE A 32 21.02 6.53 -8.26
C ILE A 32 19.81 7.12 -7.55
N TYR A 33 19.96 8.32 -6.98
CA TYR A 33 18.89 8.98 -6.23
C TYR A 33 17.76 9.44 -7.16
N ALA A 34 18.08 9.96 -8.36
CA ALA A 34 17.08 10.31 -9.36
C ALA A 34 16.25 9.09 -9.78
N ALA A 35 16.90 7.94 -9.98
CA ALA A 35 16.20 6.72 -10.32
C ALA A 35 15.32 6.22 -9.16
N ALA A 36 15.84 6.19 -7.94
CA ALA A 36 15.13 5.69 -6.76
C ALA A 36 13.95 6.58 -6.34
N LEU A 37 14.03 7.90 -6.59
CA LEU A 37 13.07 8.89 -6.11
C LEU A 37 12.27 9.57 -7.24
N LYS A 38 12.27 8.98 -8.43
CA LYS A 38 11.70 9.57 -9.66
C LYS A 38 10.25 10.05 -9.48
N ASP A 39 9.41 9.21 -8.89
CA ASP A 39 7.97 9.44 -8.80
C ASP A 39 7.55 10.04 -7.42
N ILE A 40 8.51 10.47 -6.62
CA ILE A 40 8.26 11.04 -5.30
C ILE A 40 8.05 12.55 -5.43
N PRO A 41 6.97 13.14 -4.87
CA PRO A 41 6.78 14.59 -4.78
C PRO A 41 7.92 15.26 -4.02
N ASP A 42 8.31 16.48 -4.43
CA ASP A 42 9.46 17.19 -3.88
C ASP A 42 9.31 17.51 -2.39
N ASP A 43 8.12 17.89 -1.96
CA ASP A 43 7.78 18.18 -0.57
C ASP A 43 7.91 16.94 0.33
N VAL A 44 7.42 15.78 -0.16
CA VAL A 44 7.56 14.49 0.54
C VAL A 44 9.03 14.08 0.62
N ALA A 45 9.77 14.20 -0.49
CA ALA A 45 11.19 13.87 -0.54
C ALA A 45 12.00 14.74 0.44
N ALA A 46 11.79 16.07 0.45
CA ALA A 46 12.47 16.98 1.34
C ALA A 46 12.17 16.74 2.82
N ALA A 47 10.88 16.55 3.16
CA ALA A 47 10.46 16.25 4.53
C ALA A 47 11.04 14.92 5.03
N ALA A 48 11.06 13.89 4.18
CA ALA A 48 11.64 12.59 4.49
C ALA A 48 13.16 12.66 4.66
N LEU A 49 13.86 13.41 3.81
CA LEU A 49 15.31 13.61 3.94
C LEU A 49 15.68 14.22 5.27
N THR A 50 14.97 15.28 5.69
CA THR A 50 15.22 15.90 6.98
C THR A 50 15.12 14.91 8.14
N LYS A 51 14.09 14.02 8.12
CA LYS A 51 13.94 12.96 9.12
C LYS A 51 15.03 11.89 8.99
N ALA A 52 15.34 11.44 7.78
CA ALA A 52 16.38 10.45 7.54
C ALA A 52 17.74 10.91 8.06
N LEU A 53 18.11 12.17 7.87
CA LEU A 53 19.36 12.75 8.38
C LEU A 53 19.44 12.69 9.92
N THR A 54 18.32 12.77 10.66
CA THR A 54 18.35 12.68 12.13
C THR A 54 18.66 11.29 12.67
N VAL A 55 18.40 10.22 11.89
CA VAL A 55 18.59 8.83 12.30
C VAL A 55 19.78 8.15 11.61
N CYS A 56 20.17 8.64 10.45
CA CYS A 56 21.23 8.07 9.64
C CYS A 56 22.61 8.36 10.24
N ARG A 57 23.38 7.30 10.50
CA ARG A 57 24.75 7.42 11.04
C ARG A 57 25.81 7.47 9.95
N TYR A 58 25.52 6.88 8.79
CA TYR A 58 26.51 6.69 7.73
C TYR A 58 25.95 7.14 6.39
N GLN A 59 26.70 7.96 5.66
CA GLN A 59 26.27 8.52 4.39
C GLN A 59 25.91 7.48 3.31
N ASN A 60 26.51 6.28 3.37
CA ASN A 60 26.21 5.18 2.44
C ASN A 60 24.87 4.49 2.72
N GLN A 61 24.31 4.63 3.91
CA GLN A 61 22.99 4.11 4.29
C GLN A 61 21.86 5.10 4.05
N LEU A 62 22.19 6.36 3.82
CA LEU A 62 21.21 7.44 3.78
C LEU A 62 20.07 7.21 2.78
N LEU A 63 20.34 6.65 1.59
CA LEU A 63 19.28 6.39 0.62
C LEU A 63 18.24 5.39 1.15
N VAL A 64 18.69 4.37 1.86
CA VAL A 64 17.81 3.36 2.47
C VAL A 64 16.93 4.01 3.54
N ASP A 65 17.54 4.80 4.43
CA ASP A 65 16.83 5.51 5.50
C ASP A 65 15.87 6.56 4.92
N TRP A 66 16.29 7.28 3.88
CA TRP A 66 15.44 8.25 3.19
C TRP A 66 14.22 7.58 2.54
N CYS A 67 14.41 6.48 1.82
CA CYS A 67 13.29 5.70 1.28
C CYS A 67 12.36 5.15 2.38
N ALA A 68 12.90 4.76 3.54
CA ALA A 68 12.10 4.31 4.67
C ALA A 68 11.23 5.45 5.24
N GLU A 69 11.77 6.66 5.39
CA GLU A 69 11.01 7.82 5.85
C GLU A 69 9.96 8.30 4.82
N ILE A 70 10.26 8.22 3.51
CA ILE A 70 9.27 8.46 2.45
C ILE A 70 8.08 7.50 2.60
N ARG A 71 8.35 6.22 2.78
CA ARG A 71 7.28 5.21 2.98
C ARG A 71 6.41 5.53 4.20
N LYS A 72 7.02 5.94 5.32
CA LYS A 72 6.28 6.36 6.51
C LYS A 72 5.38 7.56 6.24
N LEU A 73 5.88 8.58 5.54
CA LEU A 73 5.10 9.77 5.19
C LEU A 73 3.95 9.44 4.23
N GLN A 74 4.20 8.60 3.23
CA GLN A 74 3.17 8.17 2.28
C GLN A 74 2.12 7.26 2.92
N SER A 75 2.48 6.50 3.97
CA SER A 75 1.53 5.68 4.72
C SER A 75 0.73 6.46 5.76
N THR A 76 1.11 7.69 6.08
CA THR A 76 0.36 8.56 6.99
C THR A 76 -1.00 8.88 6.37
N GLY A 77 -2.07 8.46 7.03
CA GLY A 77 -3.45 8.59 6.54
C GLY A 77 -3.97 7.39 5.72
N GLN A 78 -3.15 6.41 5.38
CA GLN A 78 -3.68 5.17 4.82
C GLN A 78 -4.28 4.28 5.92
N PRO A 79 -5.41 3.61 5.64
CA PRO A 79 -6.02 2.73 6.63
C PRO A 79 -5.06 1.59 7.02
N THR A 80 -4.97 1.32 8.30
CA THR A 80 -4.18 0.20 8.82
C THR A 80 -4.81 -1.14 8.43
N ALA A 81 -4.06 -2.24 8.51
CA ALA A 81 -4.64 -3.58 8.30
C ALA A 81 -5.80 -3.87 9.28
N ASN A 82 -5.76 -3.31 10.49
CA ASN A 82 -6.87 -3.41 11.45
C ASN A 82 -8.10 -2.59 11.03
N ASP A 83 -7.91 -1.42 10.45
CA ASP A 83 -9.03 -0.62 9.91
C ASP A 83 -9.68 -1.34 8.74
N LEU A 84 -8.88 -1.91 7.85
CA LEU A 84 -9.33 -2.73 6.72
C LEU A 84 -10.05 -4.00 7.19
N TRP A 85 -9.57 -4.65 8.24
CA TRP A 85 -10.25 -5.78 8.88
C TRP A 85 -11.63 -5.40 9.39
N THR A 86 -11.74 -4.27 10.08
CA THR A 86 -13.03 -3.77 10.57
C THR A 86 -13.99 -3.47 9.43
N GLN A 87 -13.50 -2.83 8.35
CA GLN A 87 -14.30 -2.58 7.14
C GLN A 87 -14.78 -3.88 6.49
N ALA A 88 -13.91 -4.89 6.38
CA ALA A 88 -14.25 -6.20 5.84
C ALA A 88 -15.37 -6.88 6.63
N ILE A 89 -15.29 -6.89 7.97
CA ILE A 89 -16.35 -7.45 8.83
C ILE A 89 -17.68 -6.71 8.65
N VAL A 90 -17.66 -5.39 8.62
CA VAL A 90 -18.88 -4.58 8.44
C VAL A 90 -19.52 -4.86 7.07
N ALA A 91 -18.70 -4.94 6.02
CA ALA A 91 -19.16 -5.26 4.68
C ALA A 91 -19.73 -6.68 4.60
N ALA A 92 -19.05 -7.68 5.16
CA ALA A 92 -19.50 -9.07 5.18
C ALA A 92 -20.88 -9.21 5.83
N ARG A 93 -21.07 -8.60 7.00
CA ARG A 93 -22.38 -8.62 7.69
C ARG A 93 -23.51 -7.98 6.89
N LYS A 94 -23.23 -6.92 6.14
CA LYS A 94 -24.22 -6.29 5.24
C LYS A 94 -24.54 -7.21 4.08
N ILE A 95 -23.53 -7.81 3.45
CA ILE A 95 -23.70 -8.75 2.34
C ILE A 95 -24.46 -10.00 2.78
N GLU A 96 -24.12 -10.57 3.92
CA GLU A 96 -24.81 -11.73 4.52
C GLU A 96 -26.30 -11.42 4.75
N ARG A 97 -26.61 -10.29 5.36
CA ARG A 97 -28.00 -9.85 5.55
C ARG A 97 -28.74 -9.69 4.21
N ASN A 98 -28.10 -9.12 3.21
CA ASN A 98 -28.69 -8.94 1.89
C ASN A 98 -28.90 -10.32 1.19
N GLN A 99 -27.99 -11.28 1.37
CA GLN A 99 -28.16 -12.65 0.88
C GLN A 99 -29.37 -13.33 1.53
N TYR A 100 -29.55 -13.13 2.85
CA TYR A 100 -30.71 -13.65 3.56
C TYR A 100 -32.02 -13.11 2.94
N TYR A 101 -32.16 -11.80 2.74
CA TYR A 101 -33.35 -11.23 2.12
C TYR A 101 -33.52 -11.66 0.66
N ALA A 102 -32.46 -11.76 -0.10
CA ALA A 102 -32.51 -12.24 -1.48
C ALA A 102 -33.07 -13.67 -1.60
N THR A 103 -32.78 -14.53 -0.62
CA THR A 103 -33.25 -15.94 -0.60
C THR A 103 -34.64 -16.10 0.01
N HIS A 104 -35.11 -15.17 0.86
CA HIS A 104 -36.40 -15.22 1.57
C HIS A 104 -37.47 -14.31 0.95
N GLY A 105 -37.39 -14.04 -0.36
CA GLY A 105 -38.46 -13.36 -1.09
C GLY A 105 -38.36 -11.84 -1.12
N GLY A 106 -37.23 -11.27 -0.71
CA GLY A 106 -37.00 -9.82 -0.70
C GLY A 106 -37.45 -9.14 0.61
N LEU A 107 -37.42 -7.82 0.59
CA LEU A 107 -37.83 -6.98 1.73
C LEU A 107 -38.85 -5.95 1.27
N VAL A 108 -39.98 -5.87 1.98
CA VAL A 108 -40.98 -4.82 1.79
C VAL A 108 -40.59 -3.61 2.62
N THR A 109 -40.40 -2.46 1.96
CA THR A 109 -40.09 -1.18 2.59
C THR A 109 -41.23 -0.19 2.38
N ALA A 110 -41.17 0.95 3.04
CA ALA A 110 -42.16 2.02 2.86
C ALA A 110 -42.17 2.58 1.40
N THR A 111 -41.06 2.44 0.67
CA THR A 111 -40.87 2.90 -0.70
C THR A 111 -41.09 1.83 -1.77
N GLY A 112 -41.36 0.58 -1.37
CA GLY A 112 -41.61 -0.52 -2.29
C GLY A 112 -40.95 -1.83 -1.86
N LYS A 113 -41.02 -2.84 -2.74
CA LYS A 113 -40.43 -4.15 -2.50
C LYS A 113 -39.05 -4.22 -3.15
N LEU A 114 -38.03 -4.48 -2.36
CA LEU A 114 -36.68 -4.81 -2.86
C LEU A 114 -36.63 -6.29 -3.28
N THR A 115 -36.11 -6.53 -4.46
CA THR A 115 -36.01 -7.86 -5.08
C THR A 115 -34.65 -8.51 -4.78
N ALA A 116 -34.54 -9.79 -5.10
CA ALA A 116 -33.26 -10.51 -5.01
C ALA A 116 -32.16 -9.86 -5.87
N GLU A 117 -32.54 -9.28 -7.03
CA GLU A 117 -31.57 -8.63 -7.91
C GLU A 117 -31.07 -7.29 -7.32
N ASP A 118 -31.95 -6.55 -6.67
CA ASP A 118 -31.55 -5.31 -5.97
C ASP A 118 -30.50 -5.61 -4.90
N PHE A 119 -30.71 -6.66 -4.11
CA PHE A 119 -29.73 -7.09 -3.10
C PHE A 119 -28.42 -7.58 -3.69
N ARG A 120 -28.46 -8.28 -4.84
CA ARG A 120 -27.24 -8.70 -5.54
C ARG A 120 -26.47 -7.50 -6.08
N ALA A 121 -27.16 -6.50 -6.62
CA ALA A 121 -26.57 -5.25 -7.10
C ALA A 121 -25.92 -4.47 -5.95
N GLU A 122 -26.62 -4.36 -4.81
CA GLU A 122 -26.09 -3.74 -3.60
C GLU A 122 -24.83 -4.46 -3.09
N ASN A 123 -24.84 -5.80 -3.07
CA ASN A 123 -23.69 -6.60 -2.65
C ASN A 123 -22.46 -6.35 -3.54
N ARG A 124 -22.66 -6.27 -4.86
CA ARG A 124 -21.58 -5.90 -5.80
C ARG A 124 -21.04 -4.49 -5.51
N SER A 125 -21.93 -3.55 -5.21
CA SER A 125 -21.55 -2.17 -4.85
C SER A 125 -20.77 -2.11 -3.53
N ILE A 126 -21.27 -2.77 -2.47
CA ILE A 126 -20.60 -2.84 -1.17
C ILE A 126 -19.18 -3.43 -1.33
N PHE A 127 -19.06 -4.54 -2.05
CA PHE A 127 -17.78 -5.20 -2.28
C PHE A 127 -16.84 -4.34 -3.15
N GLY A 128 -17.38 -3.71 -4.20
CA GLY A 128 -16.63 -2.83 -5.09
C GLY A 128 -16.05 -1.59 -4.40
N ALA A 129 -16.72 -1.12 -3.35
CA ALA A 129 -16.27 0.03 -2.54
C ALA A 129 -15.12 -0.32 -1.56
N LEU A 130 -14.83 -1.62 -1.35
CA LEU A 130 -13.73 -2.03 -0.50
C LEU A 130 -12.37 -1.77 -1.18
N PRO A 131 -11.32 -1.49 -0.39
CA PRO A 131 -9.95 -1.37 -0.90
C PRO A 131 -9.52 -2.61 -1.71
N ALA A 132 -8.66 -2.40 -2.71
CA ALA A 132 -8.20 -3.45 -3.63
C ALA A 132 -7.65 -4.68 -2.87
N ALA A 133 -6.78 -4.46 -1.88
CA ALA A 133 -6.19 -5.52 -1.08
C ALA A 133 -7.25 -6.42 -0.38
N VAL A 134 -8.37 -5.83 0.08
CA VAL A 134 -9.47 -6.60 0.69
C VAL A 134 -10.23 -7.38 -0.37
N ARG A 135 -10.47 -6.78 -1.53
CA ARG A 135 -11.16 -7.43 -2.65
C ARG A 135 -10.36 -8.60 -3.21
N GLU A 136 -9.06 -8.43 -3.36
CA GLU A 136 -8.13 -9.48 -3.81
C GLU A 136 -8.08 -10.64 -2.82
N TRP A 137 -7.99 -10.35 -1.52
CA TRP A 137 -7.99 -11.37 -0.47
C TRP A 137 -9.29 -12.19 -0.46
N ALA A 138 -10.44 -11.54 -0.61
CA ALA A 138 -11.76 -12.19 -0.52
C ALA A 138 -12.23 -12.77 -1.87
N GLY A 139 -11.73 -12.27 -2.99
CA GLY A 139 -12.07 -12.70 -4.35
C GLY A 139 -13.47 -12.31 -4.82
N SER A 140 -14.48 -12.36 -3.96
CA SER A 140 -15.89 -12.06 -4.30
C SER A 140 -16.69 -11.64 -3.06
N PRO A 141 -17.91 -11.06 -3.24
CA PRO A 141 -18.84 -10.83 -2.13
C PRO A 141 -19.16 -12.08 -1.32
N ALA A 142 -19.38 -13.21 -1.97
CA ALA A 142 -19.62 -14.51 -1.31
C ALA A 142 -18.37 -14.98 -0.56
N GLY A 143 -17.20 -14.92 -1.21
CA GLY A 143 -15.94 -15.31 -0.59
C GLY A 143 -15.60 -14.47 0.65
N LEU A 144 -16.00 -13.19 0.69
CA LEU A 144 -15.84 -12.34 1.87
C LEU A 144 -16.72 -12.86 3.05
N VAL A 145 -17.96 -13.23 2.77
CA VAL A 145 -18.86 -13.80 3.79
C VAL A 145 -18.33 -15.15 4.27
N ASP A 146 -18.00 -16.05 3.35
CA ASP A 146 -17.51 -17.40 3.68
C ASP A 146 -16.21 -17.37 4.51
N ALA A 147 -15.30 -16.44 4.20
CA ALA A 147 -14.06 -16.28 4.94
C ALA A 147 -14.29 -15.77 6.38
N LEU A 148 -15.37 -15.01 6.60
CA LEU A 148 -15.71 -14.39 7.88
C LEU A 148 -16.87 -15.05 8.62
N ASP A 149 -17.48 -16.12 8.04
CA ASP A 149 -18.50 -16.95 8.68
C ASP A 149 -17.83 -17.96 9.63
N ARG A 150 -17.32 -17.45 10.75
CA ARG A 150 -16.64 -18.25 11.79
C ARG A 150 -16.88 -17.64 13.16
N SER A 151 -16.58 -18.39 14.21
CA SER A 151 -16.60 -17.86 15.58
C SER A 151 -15.61 -16.71 15.72
N ASN A 152 -15.88 -15.75 16.62
CA ASN A 152 -14.97 -14.64 16.88
C ASN A 152 -13.58 -15.12 17.31
N ALA A 153 -13.47 -16.24 18.03
CA ALA A 153 -12.19 -16.82 18.43
C ALA A 153 -11.40 -17.30 17.21
N ASP A 154 -12.06 -18.05 16.29
CA ASP A 154 -11.43 -18.54 15.07
C ASP A 154 -11.03 -17.39 14.11
N LEU A 155 -11.89 -16.38 14.01
CA LEU A 155 -11.58 -15.18 13.22
C LEU A 155 -10.29 -14.50 13.70
N LEU A 156 -10.14 -14.32 15.01
CA LEU A 156 -8.97 -13.65 15.56
C LEU A 156 -7.72 -14.53 15.52
N GLN A 157 -7.88 -15.84 15.71
CA GLN A 157 -6.75 -16.77 15.81
C GLN A 157 -6.22 -17.20 14.44
N TYR A 158 -7.11 -17.47 13.46
CA TYR A 158 -6.73 -18.10 12.21
C TYR A 158 -6.92 -17.23 10.97
N VAL A 159 -7.99 -16.44 10.91
CA VAL A 159 -8.33 -15.68 9.70
C VAL A 159 -7.63 -14.32 9.67
N LYS A 160 -7.71 -13.57 10.78
CA LYS A 160 -7.13 -12.23 10.86
C LYS A 160 -5.61 -12.18 10.59
N PRO A 161 -4.77 -13.10 11.10
CA PRO A 161 -3.35 -13.08 10.78
C PRO A 161 -3.07 -13.27 9.29
N GLY A 162 -3.81 -14.17 8.63
CA GLY A 162 -3.73 -14.38 7.17
C GLY A 162 -4.17 -13.15 6.38
N PHE A 163 -5.25 -12.50 6.80
CA PHE A 163 -5.73 -11.25 6.23
C PHE A 163 -4.69 -10.12 6.34
N VAL A 164 -4.16 -9.90 7.54
CA VAL A 164 -3.13 -8.87 7.78
C VAL A 164 -1.92 -9.10 6.88
N LYS A 165 -1.43 -10.32 6.82
CA LYS A 165 -0.29 -10.69 5.96
C LYS A 165 -0.58 -10.42 4.48
N ALA A 166 -1.78 -10.75 3.99
CA ALA A 166 -2.17 -10.51 2.60
C ALA A 166 -2.27 -9.01 2.29
N VAL A 167 -2.87 -8.23 3.18
CA VAL A 167 -3.01 -6.77 3.04
C VAL A 167 -1.64 -6.08 3.07
N ASP A 168 -0.76 -6.47 3.97
CA ASP A 168 0.57 -5.89 4.05
C ASP A 168 1.41 -6.25 2.81
N ALA A 169 1.31 -7.49 2.31
CA ALA A 169 1.96 -7.90 1.07
C ALA A 169 1.45 -7.12 -0.15
N ALA A 170 0.13 -6.87 -0.25
CA ALA A 170 -0.45 -6.06 -1.32
C ALA A 170 0.04 -4.60 -1.23
N LYS A 171 0.12 -4.02 -0.03
CA LYS A 171 0.67 -2.68 0.18
C LYS A 171 2.15 -2.59 -0.21
N ASP A 172 2.92 -3.64 0.05
CA ASP A 172 4.34 -3.68 -0.32
C ASP A 172 4.51 -3.87 -1.83
N ALA A 173 3.65 -4.63 -2.49
CA ALA A 173 3.65 -4.79 -3.95
C ALA A 173 3.36 -3.45 -4.67
N ASP A 174 2.38 -2.69 -4.18
CA ASP A 174 2.08 -1.34 -4.71
C ASP A 174 3.22 -0.34 -4.49
N ARG A 175 4.13 -0.62 -3.54
CA ARG A 175 5.28 0.23 -3.20
C ARG A 175 6.56 -0.18 -3.91
N MET A 176 6.62 -1.36 -4.51
CA MET A 176 7.80 -1.78 -5.25
C MET A 176 7.91 -0.98 -6.55
N PRO A 177 9.05 -0.30 -6.82
CA PRO A 177 9.29 0.26 -8.13
C PRO A 177 9.24 -0.87 -9.17
N PRO A 178 8.78 -0.59 -10.40
CA PRO A 178 8.79 -1.59 -11.46
C PRO A 178 10.19 -2.19 -11.55
N ALA A 179 10.29 -3.51 -11.62
CA ALA A 179 11.56 -4.21 -11.76
C ALA A 179 12.35 -3.57 -12.88
N LEU A 180 13.58 -3.19 -12.62
CA LEU A 180 14.47 -2.68 -13.65
C LEU A 180 14.47 -3.70 -14.80
N PRO A 181 14.29 -3.27 -16.07
CA PRO A 181 14.33 -4.16 -17.21
C PRO A 181 15.65 -4.93 -17.12
N GLY A 182 15.56 -6.25 -17.08
CA GLY A 182 16.66 -7.15 -16.82
C GLY A 182 17.87 -6.79 -17.68
N GLY A 183 18.99 -6.54 -17.04
CA GLY A 183 20.27 -6.41 -17.70
C GLY A 183 20.47 -7.66 -18.53
N ALA A 184 20.56 -7.49 -19.85
CA ALA A 184 20.97 -8.55 -20.76
C ALA A 184 22.28 -9.12 -20.20
N ALA A 185 22.24 -10.39 -19.81
CA ALA A 185 23.43 -11.12 -19.45
C ALA A 185 24.38 -11.02 -20.64
N ALA A 186 25.44 -10.23 -20.48
CA ALA A 186 26.54 -10.24 -21.43
C ALA A 186 27.09 -11.67 -21.44
N GLN A 187 26.79 -12.42 -22.50
CA GLN A 187 27.47 -13.64 -22.82
C GLN A 187 28.95 -13.28 -23.11
N ILE A 188 29.79 -13.48 -22.11
CA ILE A 188 31.22 -13.50 -22.31
C ILE A 188 31.50 -14.87 -22.94
N GLY A 189 31.46 -14.91 -24.29
CA GLY A 189 32.01 -16.00 -25.07
C GLY A 189 33.53 -15.91 -25.05
N GLY A 190 34.16 -16.93 -24.49
CA GLY A 190 35.59 -17.17 -24.59
C GLY A 190 36.00 -17.74 -25.93
#